data_6723626fe4530e84c955b6cf8edd4634
#
_entry.id   6723626fe4530e84c955b6cf8edd4634
#
_cell.length_a   1.000
_cell.length_b   1.000
_cell.length_c   1.000
_cell.angle_alpha   90.00
_cell.angle_beta   90.00
_cell.angle_gamma   90.00
#
_symmetry.space_group_name_H-M   'P 1'
#
loop_
_entity.id
_entity.type
_entity.pdbx_description
1 polymer ?
#
loop_
_entity_poly.entity_id
_entity_poly.type
_entity_poly.pdbx_seq_one_letter_code
_entity_poly.pdbx_strand_id
1 'polypeptide(L)'
;MCLWLSMVAECAPFSVLICMNFDIFFSISQTPDTSGHIPSETEMFANFLDQAEKADELGFGVGWVAQAHLSTEVQKQNSKPVVPHYPGEVGLCTDFFQVATAMFARTKRMEVGSAVMSILASGGPIPQAERVGSFLALHGMNPEEKRRLHIGFSAGRFEFMARPYGIVPRDEVEEAAWPALRGQIFAEASEIFLRLLNGEVISSEMIRKTILTRVNFRSDEDWQNVQDAAMKMHGLSEAPESITIPSRYDFEEIKTIPQEWRRELLNLVLGSHDVNLQIEVNKWAPVQVFNLSITPPHIIEQTHERMAENYHSSGGAWTRDMMPRTIMVFVNDEDGLTDDERSATAKEEARAALTTYWHALEGTIDPTKVERATDNAVIGNVHEVAEQIKERFHPEDRLMCWFDFFNHDSQRVQRNMEAFMTKVAPAINGGSE
;
A
#
# COMPACT_ATOMS: atom_id res chain seq x y z
N MET A 1 25.79 14.59 -65.99
CA MET A 1 24.49 15.03 -65.45
C MET A 1 23.77 13.78 -64.96
N CYS A 2 24.05 13.38 -63.72
CA CYS A 2 23.45 12.21 -63.09
C CYS A 2 22.65 12.70 -61.89
N LEU A 3 21.36 12.50 -61.95
CA LEU A 3 20.41 12.77 -60.89
C LEU A 3 20.53 11.68 -59.78
N TRP A 4 20.86 12.07 -58.55
CA TRP A 4 20.70 11.23 -57.37
C TRP A 4 19.32 11.47 -56.80
N LEU A 5 18.45 10.47 -56.84
CA LEU A 5 17.20 10.41 -56.05
C LEU A 5 17.58 9.91 -54.66
N SER A 6 17.46 10.77 -53.68
CA SER A 6 17.50 10.39 -52.27
C SER A 6 16.15 9.80 -51.88
N MET A 7 16.09 8.49 -51.65
CA MET A 7 15.01 7.84 -50.92
C MET A 7 15.16 8.17 -49.43
N VAL A 8 14.36 9.07 -48.96
CA VAL A 8 14.11 9.23 -47.48
C VAL A 8 13.18 8.10 -47.09
N ALA A 9 13.72 7.09 -46.42
CA ALA A 9 12.88 6.09 -45.74
C ALA A 9 12.22 6.80 -44.54
N GLU A 10 10.91 7.02 -44.60
CA GLU A 10 10.12 7.38 -43.45
C GLU A 10 10.19 6.21 -42.46
N CYS A 11 10.94 6.37 -41.37
CA CYS A 11 10.81 5.50 -40.19
C CYS A 11 9.41 5.70 -39.66
N ALA A 12 8.54 4.71 -39.81
CA ALA A 12 7.30 4.64 -39.08
C ALA A 12 7.60 4.74 -37.56
N PRO A 13 6.83 5.52 -36.79
CA PRO A 13 7.05 5.59 -35.37
C PRO A 13 6.85 4.19 -34.78
N PHE A 14 7.86 3.71 -34.04
CA PHE A 14 7.69 2.53 -33.20
C PHE A 14 6.52 2.85 -32.25
N SER A 15 5.39 2.23 -32.47
CA SER A 15 4.34 2.18 -31.48
C SER A 15 4.91 1.45 -30.27
N VAL A 16 5.19 2.18 -29.21
CA VAL A 16 5.49 1.57 -27.91
C VAL A 16 4.24 0.77 -27.56
N LEU A 17 4.36 -0.54 -27.56
CA LEU A 17 3.28 -1.41 -27.07
C LEU A 17 3.07 -1.05 -25.59
N ILE A 18 1.96 -0.38 -25.33
CA ILE A 18 1.51 -0.06 -23.98
C ILE A 18 1.02 -1.39 -23.39
N CYS A 19 1.71 -1.87 -22.37
CA CYS A 19 1.36 -3.11 -21.67
C CYS A 19 1.01 -2.78 -20.22
N MET A 20 -0.13 -3.28 -19.76
CA MET A 20 -0.52 -3.22 -18.35
C MET A 20 0.47 -4.03 -17.50
N ASN A 21 0.89 -3.46 -16.37
CA ASN A 21 1.80 -4.09 -15.42
C ASN A 21 1.01 -4.83 -14.34
N PHE A 22 1.43 -6.06 -14.03
CA PHE A 22 0.82 -6.88 -12.99
C PHE A 22 1.81 -7.17 -11.87
N ASP A 23 1.42 -6.79 -10.67
CA ASP A 23 2.08 -7.09 -9.41
C ASP A 23 1.26 -8.13 -8.64
N ILE A 24 1.81 -8.69 -7.57
CA ILE A 24 1.09 -9.57 -6.67
C ILE A 24 1.04 -8.98 -5.26
N PHE A 25 -0.09 -9.17 -4.57
CA PHE A 25 -0.28 -8.75 -3.18
C PHE A 25 -0.42 -9.99 -2.29
N PHE A 26 0.33 -10.02 -1.18
CA PHE A 26 0.33 -11.07 -0.18
C PHE A 26 -0.17 -10.53 1.17
N SER A 27 -1.19 -11.16 1.73
CA SER A 27 -1.74 -10.75 3.03
C SER A 27 -1.00 -11.35 4.22
N ILE A 28 -0.50 -12.55 4.12
CA ILE A 28 0.06 -13.41 5.20
C ILE A 28 -0.82 -13.33 6.46
N SER A 29 -2.12 -13.52 6.25
CA SER A 29 -3.14 -13.37 7.29
C SER A 29 -3.63 -14.74 7.75
N GLN A 30 -3.44 -15.05 9.04
CA GLN A 30 -3.83 -16.32 9.66
C GLN A 30 -5.31 -16.28 10.09
N THR A 31 -6.20 -15.93 9.16
CA THR A 31 -7.64 -15.97 9.37
C THR A 31 -8.21 -17.30 8.88
N PRO A 32 -9.37 -17.75 9.36
CA PRO A 32 -10.03 -18.92 8.77
C PRO A 32 -10.27 -18.73 7.28
N ASP A 33 -10.04 -19.76 6.50
CA ASP A 33 -10.53 -19.81 5.13
C ASP A 33 -12.05 -20.09 5.07
N THR A 34 -12.58 -20.23 3.86
CA THR A 34 -14.01 -20.50 3.64
C THR A 34 -14.48 -21.86 4.16
N SER A 35 -13.57 -22.79 4.45
CA SER A 35 -13.84 -24.08 5.08
C SER A 35 -13.73 -24.05 6.60
N GLY A 36 -13.24 -22.95 7.17
CA GLY A 36 -12.96 -22.77 8.60
C GLY A 36 -11.57 -23.28 9.01
N HIS A 37 -10.72 -23.67 8.06
CA HIS A 37 -9.35 -24.06 8.35
C HIS A 37 -8.49 -22.84 8.69
N ILE A 38 -7.69 -22.95 9.75
CA ILE A 38 -6.70 -21.96 10.17
C ILE A 38 -5.33 -22.63 10.08
N PRO A 39 -4.49 -22.25 9.11
CA PRO A 39 -3.15 -22.83 9.00
C PRO A 39 -2.24 -22.37 10.15
N SER A 40 -1.22 -23.17 10.45
CA SER A 40 -0.17 -22.75 11.39
C SER A 40 0.64 -21.59 10.81
N GLU A 41 1.31 -20.80 11.68
CA GLU A 41 2.21 -19.73 11.22
C GLU A 41 3.31 -20.24 10.29
N THR A 42 3.87 -21.42 10.58
CA THR A 42 4.89 -22.08 9.74
C THR A 42 4.33 -22.40 8.36
N GLU A 43 3.12 -22.93 8.28
CA GLU A 43 2.44 -23.23 7.02
C GLU A 43 2.15 -21.95 6.23
N MET A 44 1.69 -20.88 6.91
CA MET A 44 1.46 -19.57 6.27
C MET A 44 2.73 -19.00 5.65
N PHE A 45 3.86 -19.03 6.37
CA PHE A 45 5.14 -18.57 5.83
C PHE A 45 5.67 -19.46 4.70
N ALA A 46 5.50 -20.79 4.79
CA ALA A 46 5.90 -21.70 3.72
C ALA A 46 5.08 -21.42 2.44
N ASN A 47 3.76 -21.38 2.56
CA ASN A 47 2.85 -21.09 1.44
C ASN A 47 3.16 -19.73 0.80
N PHE A 48 3.38 -18.71 1.62
CA PHE A 48 3.75 -17.38 1.15
C PHE A 48 5.05 -17.38 0.32
N LEU A 49 6.11 -18.03 0.84
CA LEU A 49 7.40 -18.07 0.14
C LEU A 49 7.35 -18.89 -1.15
N ASP A 50 6.63 -20.00 -1.16
CA ASP A 50 6.40 -20.82 -2.35
C ASP A 50 5.58 -20.03 -3.41
N GLN A 51 4.57 -19.30 -2.98
CA GLN A 51 3.80 -18.39 -3.87
C GLN A 51 4.65 -17.24 -4.40
N ALA A 52 5.57 -16.69 -3.60
CA ALA A 52 6.47 -15.64 -4.05
C ALA A 52 7.47 -16.15 -5.11
N GLU A 53 8.02 -17.36 -4.95
CA GLU A 53 8.84 -18.02 -5.97
C GLU A 53 8.04 -18.24 -7.26
N LYS A 54 6.82 -18.77 -7.16
CA LYS A 54 5.93 -18.98 -8.32
C LYS A 54 5.59 -17.66 -9.00
N ALA A 55 5.34 -16.58 -8.25
CA ALA A 55 5.08 -15.26 -8.80
C ALA A 55 6.27 -14.72 -9.62
N ASP A 56 7.49 -14.89 -9.10
CA ASP A 56 8.71 -14.52 -9.83
C ASP A 56 8.87 -15.32 -11.12
N GLU A 57 8.60 -16.64 -11.09
CA GLU A 57 8.63 -17.51 -12.28
C GLU A 57 7.60 -17.10 -13.34
N LEU A 58 6.43 -16.66 -12.90
CA LEU A 58 5.35 -16.21 -13.77
C LEU A 58 5.54 -14.79 -14.33
N GLY A 59 6.46 -14.00 -13.75
CA GLY A 59 6.80 -12.66 -14.24
C GLY A 59 5.95 -11.53 -13.64
N PHE A 60 5.39 -11.69 -12.44
CA PHE A 60 4.87 -10.56 -11.69
C PHE A 60 5.98 -9.55 -11.37
N GLY A 61 5.66 -8.25 -11.43
CA GLY A 61 6.65 -7.19 -11.28
C GLY A 61 7.11 -6.98 -9.84
N VAL A 62 6.18 -6.69 -8.94
CA VAL A 62 6.44 -6.44 -7.52
C VAL A 62 5.62 -7.39 -6.65
N GLY A 63 6.26 -8.01 -5.67
CA GLY A 63 5.59 -8.73 -4.58
C GLY A 63 5.32 -7.79 -3.42
N TRP A 64 4.08 -7.33 -3.28
CA TRP A 64 3.63 -6.43 -2.23
C TRP A 64 3.17 -7.21 -1.01
N VAL A 65 3.70 -6.88 0.17
CA VAL A 65 3.38 -7.58 1.42
C VAL A 65 2.65 -6.67 2.38
N ALA A 66 1.49 -7.11 2.85
CA ALA A 66 0.78 -6.41 3.93
C ALA A 66 1.57 -6.52 5.23
N GLN A 67 1.86 -5.38 5.86
CA GLN A 67 2.43 -5.37 7.19
C GLN A 67 1.35 -5.13 8.24
N ALA A 68 1.33 -5.95 9.28
CA ALA A 68 0.51 -5.77 10.46
C ALA A 68 1.41 -5.78 11.70
N HIS A 69 1.05 -4.95 12.68
CA HIS A 69 1.81 -4.83 13.92
C HIS A 69 0.87 -4.97 15.11
N LEU A 70 1.17 -5.89 16.01
CA LEU A 70 0.35 -6.17 17.21
C LEU A 70 -1.11 -6.56 16.93
N SER A 71 -1.43 -7.01 15.73
CA SER A 71 -2.78 -7.43 15.34
C SER A 71 -3.05 -8.89 15.71
N THR A 72 -3.02 -9.17 17.01
CA THR A 72 -3.03 -10.52 17.58
C THR A 72 -4.43 -10.92 18.09
N GLU A 73 -4.61 -12.22 18.38
CA GLU A 73 -5.77 -12.73 19.12
C GLU A 73 -6.04 -11.96 20.43
N VAL A 74 -4.97 -11.57 21.15
CA VAL A 74 -5.09 -10.82 22.39
C VAL A 74 -5.65 -9.42 22.13
N GLN A 75 -5.27 -8.78 21.03
CA GLN A 75 -5.78 -7.47 20.66
C GLN A 75 -7.29 -7.47 20.42
N LYS A 76 -7.86 -8.57 19.97
CA LYS A 76 -9.32 -8.69 19.75
C LYS A 76 -10.15 -8.58 21.03
N GLN A 77 -9.56 -8.76 22.19
CA GLN A 77 -10.21 -8.61 23.49
C GLN A 77 -10.16 -7.16 24.02
N ASN A 78 -9.46 -6.27 23.34
CA ASN A 78 -9.32 -4.87 23.71
C ASN A 78 -10.40 -4.01 23.04
N SER A 79 -10.43 -2.72 23.40
CA SER A 79 -11.29 -1.75 22.72
C SER A 79 -10.87 -1.55 21.25
N LYS A 80 -11.83 -1.38 20.35
CA LYS A 80 -11.60 -1.19 18.91
C LYS A 80 -10.78 -2.32 18.28
N PRO A 81 -11.20 -3.58 18.37
CA PRO A 81 -10.46 -4.72 17.87
C PRO A 81 -10.36 -4.74 16.34
N VAL A 82 -9.33 -5.37 15.85
CA VAL A 82 -9.20 -5.72 14.43
C VAL A 82 -9.85 -7.07 14.19
N VAL A 83 -10.78 -7.15 13.25
CA VAL A 83 -11.40 -8.41 12.83
C VAL A 83 -11.89 -9.24 14.04
N PRO A 84 -12.82 -8.70 14.86
CA PRO A 84 -13.17 -9.27 16.17
C PRO A 84 -13.84 -10.65 16.08
N HIS A 85 -14.41 -10.98 14.93
CA HIS A 85 -15.25 -12.18 14.74
C HIS A 85 -14.47 -13.39 14.23
N TYR A 86 -13.14 -13.29 14.12
CA TYR A 86 -12.29 -14.40 13.70
C TYR A 86 -11.35 -14.88 14.78
N PRO A 87 -11.16 -16.20 14.92
CA PRO A 87 -9.94 -16.75 15.51
C PRO A 87 -8.74 -16.56 14.57
N GLY A 88 -7.52 -16.64 15.11
CA GLY A 88 -6.28 -16.51 14.35
C GLY A 88 -5.71 -15.09 14.34
N GLU A 89 -4.46 -14.96 13.95
CA GLU A 89 -3.74 -13.70 13.89
C GLU A 89 -4.07 -12.95 12.58
N VAL A 90 -4.18 -11.62 12.63
CA VAL A 90 -4.61 -10.85 11.46
C VAL A 90 -3.50 -10.69 10.43
N GLY A 91 -2.23 -10.64 10.87
CA GLY A 91 -1.13 -10.52 9.93
C GLY A 91 0.19 -10.90 10.56
N LEU A 92 0.91 -11.81 9.90
CA LEU A 92 2.16 -12.37 10.41
C LEU A 92 3.40 -11.55 9.98
N CYS A 93 3.29 -10.67 9.00
CA CYS A 93 4.39 -9.79 8.62
C CYS A 93 4.51 -8.62 9.62
N THR A 94 5.24 -8.81 10.70
CA THR A 94 5.50 -7.79 11.73
C THR A 94 6.77 -6.99 11.48
N ASP A 95 7.75 -7.56 10.79
CA ASP A 95 8.98 -6.91 10.31
C ASP A 95 9.13 -7.14 8.81
N PHE A 96 8.80 -6.12 8.03
CA PHE A 96 8.85 -6.17 6.59
C PHE A 96 10.26 -6.46 6.04
N PHE A 97 11.33 -5.94 6.67
CA PHE A 97 12.69 -6.10 6.14
C PHE A 97 13.18 -7.55 6.24
N GLN A 98 12.76 -8.29 7.27
CA GLN A 98 13.04 -9.73 7.38
C GLN A 98 12.33 -10.51 6.26
N VAL A 99 11.06 -10.19 6.02
CA VAL A 99 10.27 -10.80 4.95
C VAL A 99 10.86 -10.45 3.58
N ALA A 100 11.21 -9.19 3.34
CA ALA A 100 11.84 -8.75 2.09
C ALA A 100 13.17 -9.48 1.85
N THR A 101 13.99 -9.66 2.89
CA THR A 101 15.24 -10.42 2.79
C THR A 101 14.97 -11.85 2.34
N ALA A 102 13.98 -12.52 2.93
CA ALA A 102 13.61 -13.89 2.58
C ALA A 102 13.08 -13.99 1.14
N MET A 103 12.27 -13.03 0.70
CA MET A 103 11.78 -12.96 -0.68
C MET A 103 12.90 -12.75 -1.69
N PHE A 104 13.78 -11.76 -1.48
CA PHE A 104 14.91 -11.50 -2.39
C PHE A 104 15.87 -12.68 -2.47
N ALA A 105 16.03 -13.45 -1.40
CA ALA A 105 16.86 -14.64 -1.39
C ALA A 105 16.30 -15.78 -2.25
N ARG A 106 14.97 -15.85 -2.44
CA ARG A 106 14.29 -16.91 -3.18
C ARG A 106 13.88 -16.53 -4.60
N THR A 107 13.80 -15.24 -4.90
CA THR A 107 13.38 -14.71 -6.19
C THR A 107 14.58 -14.19 -7.01
N LYS A 108 14.42 -14.00 -8.31
CA LYS A 108 15.49 -13.58 -9.22
C LYS A 108 15.19 -12.27 -9.96
N ARG A 109 13.91 -11.97 -10.20
CA ARG A 109 13.47 -10.83 -11.03
C ARG A 109 12.52 -9.91 -10.28
N MET A 110 11.65 -10.49 -9.45
CA MET A 110 10.59 -9.78 -8.75
C MET A 110 11.17 -8.75 -7.77
N GLU A 111 10.68 -7.53 -7.83
CA GLU A 111 10.91 -6.49 -6.85
C GLU A 111 10.04 -6.74 -5.60
N VAL A 112 10.36 -6.14 -4.46
CA VAL A 112 9.64 -6.41 -3.21
C VAL A 112 9.16 -5.11 -2.60
N GLY A 113 7.90 -5.09 -2.16
CA GLY A 113 7.26 -3.90 -1.61
C GLY A 113 6.44 -4.12 -0.34
N SER A 114 6.40 -3.14 0.55
CA SER A 114 5.45 -3.11 1.67
C SER A 114 4.15 -2.41 1.25
N ALA A 115 3.01 -3.00 1.62
CA ALA A 115 1.69 -2.43 1.34
C ALA A 115 0.74 -2.54 2.56
N VAL A 116 0.94 -1.74 3.59
CA VAL A 116 1.92 -0.66 3.78
C VAL A 116 2.55 -0.75 5.15
N MET A 117 3.78 -0.26 5.28
CA MET A 117 4.49 -0.14 6.55
C MET A 117 3.98 1.09 7.32
N SER A 118 3.74 0.94 8.63
CA SER A 118 3.45 2.10 9.49
C SER A 118 4.74 2.75 9.97
N ILE A 119 4.95 4.03 9.60
CA ILE A 119 6.09 4.81 10.10
C ILE A 119 5.85 5.44 11.48
N LEU A 120 4.67 5.22 12.07
CA LEU A 120 4.37 5.61 13.46
C LEU A 120 4.58 4.46 14.44
N ALA A 121 4.65 3.22 13.94
CA ALA A 121 4.94 2.02 14.73
C ALA A 121 6.44 1.71 14.76
N SER A 122 6.83 0.72 15.56
CA SER A 122 8.19 0.17 15.60
C SER A 122 9.30 1.20 15.86
N GLY A 123 8.98 2.18 16.70
CA GLY A 123 9.91 3.24 17.12
C GLY A 123 9.75 4.57 16.36
N GLY A 124 8.91 4.64 15.34
CA GLY A 124 8.62 5.88 14.62
C GLY A 124 9.49 6.10 13.37
N PRO A 125 9.45 7.31 12.79
CA PRO A 125 10.06 7.61 11.49
C PRO A 125 11.59 7.50 11.46
N ILE A 126 12.28 7.80 12.57
CA ILE A 126 13.74 7.79 12.65
C ILE A 126 14.27 6.36 12.50
N PRO A 127 13.91 5.37 13.37
CA PRO A 127 14.35 4.00 13.19
C PRO A 127 13.90 3.37 11.87
N GLN A 128 12.77 3.79 11.32
CA GLN A 128 12.34 3.28 10.02
C GLN A 128 13.24 3.78 8.89
N ALA A 129 13.69 5.03 8.93
CA ALA A 129 14.67 5.54 7.96
C ALA A 129 16.02 4.81 8.07
N GLU A 130 16.49 4.51 9.29
CA GLU A 130 17.71 3.72 9.52
C GLU A 130 17.59 2.30 8.95
N ARG A 131 16.45 1.63 9.15
CA ARG A 131 16.20 0.28 8.61
C ARG A 131 16.19 0.26 7.09
N VAL A 132 15.57 1.25 6.44
CA VAL A 132 15.59 1.39 4.98
C VAL A 132 17.04 1.55 4.50
N GLY A 133 17.80 2.49 5.09
CA GLY A 133 19.20 2.72 4.73
C GLY A 133 20.07 1.47 4.92
N SER A 134 19.92 0.79 6.06
CA SER A 134 20.67 -0.43 6.37
C SER A 134 20.34 -1.57 5.40
N PHE A 135 19.05 -1.78 5.10
CA PHE A 135 18.63 -2.78 4.13
C PHE A 135 19.24 -2.51 2.76
N LEU A 136 19.11 -1.28 2.26
CA LEU A 136 19.56 -0.91 0.92
C LEU A 136 21.10 -0.92 0.79
N ALA A 137 21.83 -0.58 1.87
CA ALA A 137 23.28 -0.70 1.88
C ALA A 137 23.73 -2.16 1.69
N LEU A 138 23.05 -3.11 2.36
CA LEU A 138 23.34 -4.54 2.22
C LEU A 138 22.86 -5.11 0.89
N HIS A 139 21.62 -4.80 0.49
CA HIS A 139 21.02 -5.26 -0.75
C HIS A 139 21.78 -4.77 -1.98
N GLY A 140 22.23 -3.52 -1.96
CA GLY A 140 22.97 -2.89 -3.05
C GLY A 140 24.49 -3.21 -3.10
N MET A 141 25.02 -4.05 -2.19
CA MET A 141 26.42 -4.46 -2.22
C MET A 141 26.80 -5.21 -3.49
N ASN A 142 25.88 -5.98 -4.04
CA ASN A 142 26.05 -6.56 -5.37
C ASN A 142 25.79 -5.49 -6.43
N PRO A 143 26.78 -5.07 -7.23
CA PRO A 143 26.60 -4.04 -8.26
C PRO A 143 25.64 -4.46 -9.37
N GLU A 144 25.43 -5.76 -9.59
CA GLU A 144 24.50 -6.31 -10.58
C GLU A 144 23.05 -6.36 -10.07
N GLU A 145 22.80 -6.12 -8.78
CA GLU A 145 21.44 -6.06 -8.28
C GLU A 145 20.69 -4.86 -8.86
N LYS A 146 19.49 -5.10 -9.39
CA LYS A 146 18.64 -4.08 -10.03
C LYS A 146 17.23 -4.06 -9.44
N ARG A 147 16.88 -5.08 -8.63
CA ARG A 147 15.55 -5.18 -8.04
C ARG A 147 15.39 -4.13 -6.94
N ARG A 148 14.35 -3.36 -7.05
CA ARG A 148 14.06 -2.27 -6.10
C ARG A 148 13.36 -2.78 -4.87
N LEU A 149 13.61 -2.12 -3.75
CA LEU A 149 12.79 -2.17 -2.55
C LEU A 149 11.75 -1.05 -2.64
N HIS A 150 10.48 -1.41 -2.60
CA HIS A 150 9.38 -0.45 -2.58
C HIS A 150 8.91 -0.26 -1.14
N ILE A 151 9.08 0.92 -0.61
CA ILE A 151 8.57 1.28 0.72
C ILE A 151 7.23 1.99 0.58
N GLY A 152 6.17 1.19 0.66
CA GLY A 152 4.84 1.73 0.89
C GLY A 152 4.67 2.08 2.35
N PHE A 153 4.35 3.34 2.69
CA PHE A 153 4.27 3.80 4.06
C PHE A 153 2.98 4.56 4.37
N SER A 154 2.55 4.47 5.63
CA SER A 154 1.33 5.11 6.13
C SER A 154 1.41 5.42 7.63
N ALA A 155 0.36 6.03 8.17
CA ALA A 155 0.16 6.17 9.62
C ALA A 155 -0.11 4.84 10.33
N GLY A 156 -0.42 3.79 9.58
CA GLY A 156 -1.06 2.59 10.11
C GLY A 156 -2.58 2.75 10.25
N ARG A 157 -3.31 1.69 9.94
CA ARG A 157 -4.77 1.71 9.93
C ARG A 157 -5.38 1.83 11.33
N PHE A 158 -4.74 1.21 12.33
CA PHE A 158 -5.29 1.04 13.66
C PHE A 158 -4.44 1.74 14.72
N GLU A 159 -5.09 2.48 15.60
CA GLU A 159 -4.43 3.26 16.66
C GLU A 159 -3.57 2.41 17.59
N PHE A 160 -4.01 1.19 17.90
CA PHE A 160 -3.27 0.30 18.80
C PHE A 160 -1.86 -0.03 18.30
N MET A 161 -1.60 0.04 16.99
CA MET A 161 -0.28 -0.25 16.40
C MET A 161 0.77 0.79 16.79
N ALA A 162 0.38 2.05 16.89
CA ALA A 162 1.28 3.16 17.20
C ALA A 162 1.24 3.59 18.69
N ARG A 163 0.17 3.22 19.41
CA ARG A 163 -0.03 3.56 20.82
C ARG A 163 1.13 3.16 21.74
N PRO A 164 1.74 1.95 21.63
CA PRO A 164 2.90 1.56 22.44
C PRO A 164 4.14 2.42 22.22
N TYR A 165 4.16 3.19 21.13
CA TYR A 165 5.25 4.10 20.78
C TYR A 165 4.94 5.56 21.11
N GLY A 166 3.96 5.82 22.01
CA GLY A 166 3.64 7.15 22.49
C GLY A 166 2.75 7.97 21.57
N ILE A 167 2.18 7.37 20.52
CA ILE A 167 1.20 8.05 19.66
C ILE A 167 -0.18 7.97 20.32
N VAL A 168 -0.36 8.83 21.30
CA VAL A 168 -1.58 8.99 22.11
C VAL A 168 -1.81 10.47 22.40
N PRO A 169 -3.03 10.92 22.72
CA PRO A 169 -3.24 12.27 23.24
C PRO A 169 -2.43 12.49 24.53
N ARG A 170 -1.80 13.65 24.67
CA ARG A 170 -0.97 14.01 25.85
C ARG A 170 -1.74 14.82 26.90
N ASP A 171 -2.84 15.46 26.46
CA ASP A 171 -3.66 16.34 27.30
C ASP A 171 -5.11 16.43 26.77
N GLU A 172 -5.97 17.23 27.45
CA GLU A 172 -7.37 17.40 27.08
C GLU A 172 -7.54 18.09 25.69
N VAL A 173 -6.62 18.94 25.29
CA VAL A 173 -6.65 19.64 23.98
C VAL A 173 -6.36 18.64 22.87
N GLU A 174 -5.33 17.83 23.03
CA GLU A 174 -5.01 16.77 22.06
C GLU A 174 -6.11 15.69 21.99
N GLU A 175 -6.72 15.34 23.12
CA GLU A 175 -7.85 14.39 23.14
C GLU A 175 -9.02 14.90 22.31
N ALA A 176 -9.41 16.18 22.50
CA ALA A 176 -10.47 16.80 21.72
C ALA A 176 -10.11 16.93 20.23
N ALA A 177 -8.85 17.22 19.93
CA ALA A 177 -8.34 17.37 18.56
C ALA A 177 -7.97 16.05 17.87
N TRP A 178 -8.02 14.92 18.57
CA TRP A 178 -7.40 13.66 18.15
C TRP A 178 -7.76 13.19 16.73
N PRO A 179 -9.02 13.27 16.27
CA PRO A 179 -9.38 12.85 14.91
C PRO A 179 -8.65 13.62 13.81
N ALA A 180 -8.38 14.92 14.03
CA ALA A 180 -7.62 15.76 13.10
C ALA A 180 -6.10 15.66 13.33
N LEU A 181 -5.68 15.58 14.59
CA LEU A 181 -4.27 15.58 15.00
C LEU A 181 -3.49 14.36 14.49
N ARG A 182 -4.12 13.18 14.42
CA ARG A 182 -3.48 11.97 13.87
C ARG A 182 -2.91 12.15 12.47
N GLY A 183 -3.64 12.84 11.60
CA GLY A 183 -3.17 13.16 10.25
C GLY A 183 -1.95 14.11 10.28
N GLN A 184 -1.95 15.07 11.18
CA GLN A 184 -0.84 16.02 11.35
C GLN A 184 0.42 15.33 11.90
N ILE A 185 0.28 14.41 12.87
CA ILE A 185 1.40 13.61 13.39
C ILE A 185 2.00 12.74 12.28
N PHE A 186 1.17 12.18 11.40
CA PHE A 186 1.67 11.40 10.26
C PHE A 186 2.38 12.28 9.24
N ALA A 187 1.92 13.49 9.00
CA ALA A 187 2.59 14.44 8.11
C ALA A 187 3.96 14.87 8.67
N GLU A 188 4.04 15.14 9.98
CA GLU A 188 5.30 15.39 10.70
C GLU A 188 6.27 14.21 10.57
N ALA A 189 5.79 13.00 10.85
CA ALA A 189 6.59 11.78 10.72
C ALA A 189 7.07 11.53 9.29
N SER A 190 6.23 11.83 8.29
CA SER A 190 6.58 11.69 6.87
C SER A 190 7.69 12.65 6.46
N GLU A 191 7.65 13.89 6.92
CA GLU A 191 8.74 14.87 6.69
C GLU A 191 10.06 14.37 7.30
N ILE A 192 10.06 13.95 8.57
CA ILE A 192 11.25 13.42 9.25
C ILE A 192 11.80 12.21 8.48
N PHE A 193 10.96 11.26 8.14
CA PHE A 193 11.34 10.03 7.44
C PHE A 193 12.00 10.33 6.08
N LEU A 194 11.38 11.17 5.27
CA LEU A 194 11.86 11.48 3.91
C LEU A 194 13.15 12.30 3.93
N ARG A 195 13.25 13.29 4.79
CA ARG A 195 14.47 14.13 4.91
C ARG A 195 15.66 13.32 5.42
N LEU A 196 15.46 12.40 6.37
CA LEU A 196 16.52 11.49 6.82
C LEU A 196 16.94 10.51 5.72
N LEU A 197 16.01 10.00 4.92
CA LEU A 197 16.35 9.18 3.75
C LEU A 197 17.12 9.97 2.69
N ASN A 198 16.89 11.27 2.57
CA ASN A 198 17.70 12.15 1.71
C ASN A 198 19.10 12.44 2.25
N GLY A 199 19.40 11.99 3.48
CA GLY A 199 20.71 12.19 4.11
C GLY A 199 20.88 13.57 4.73
N GLU A 200 19.77 14.28 4.98
CA GLU A 200 19.80 15.58 5.64
C GLU A 200 20.16 15.44 7.12
N VAL A 201 20.78 16.48 7.65
CA VAL A 201 20.91 16.72 9.09
C VAL A 201 19.70 17.56 9.49
N ILE A 202 18.89 17.06 10.42
CA ILE A 202 17.66 17.72 10.86
C ILE A 202 17.57 17.79 12.39
N SER A 203 16.84 18.80 12.89
CA SER A 203 16.42 18.91 14.29
C SER A 203 14.91 19.14 14.37
N SER A 204 14.31 18.95 15.53
CA SER A 204 12.87 19.19 15.77
C SER A 204 12.44 20.60 15.38
N GLU A 205 13.32 21.59 15.54
CA GLU A 205 13.03 22.98 15.20
C GLU A 205 12.86 23.23 13.69
N MET A 206 13.47 22.36 12.87
CA MET A 206 13.42 22.42 11.39
C MET A 206 12.18 21.73 10.81
N ILE A 207 11.47 20.97 11.64
CA ILE A 207 10.29 20.22 11.20
C ILE A 207 9.04 21.11 11.28
N ARG A 208 8.07 20.80 10.43
CA ARG A 208 6.78 21.48 10.42
C ARG A 208 6.15 21.58 11.80
N LYS A 209 5.58 22.75 12.10
CA LYS A 209 4.78 22.94 13.31
C LYS A 209 3.32 22.63 13.02
N THR A 210 2.69 21.86 13.90
CA THR A 210 1.25 21.60 13.81
C THR A 210 0.50 22.80 14.42
N ILE A 211 -0.24 23.51 13.59
CA ILE A 211 -1.12 24.61 14.00
C ILE A 211 -2.54 24.21 13.60
N LEU A 212 -3.37 23.96 14.58
CA LEU A 212 -4.78 23.63 14.38
C LEU A 212 -5.60 24.91 14.26
N THR A 213 -6.48 24.92 13.28
CA THR A 213 -7.47 25.96 13.03
C THR A 213 -8.79 25.30 12.65
N ARG A 214 -9.88 26.06 12.52
CA ARG A 214 -11.18 25.54 12.10
C ARG A 214 -11.14 24.63 10.85
N VAL A 215 -10.27 24.93 9.89
CA VAL A 215 -10.18 24.17 8.63
C VAL A 215 -9.71 22.72 8.79
N ASN A 216 -9.10 22.37 9.91
CA ASN A 216 -8.66 21.00 10.20
C ASN A 216 -9.79 20.07 10.65
N PHE A 217 -10.98 20.61 10.95
CA PHE A 217 -12.09 19.89 11.55
C PHE A 217 -13.29 19.79 10.60
N ARG A 218 -14.06 18.72 10.73
CA ARG A 218 -15.21 18.44 9.88
C ARG A 218 -16.41 19.34 10.19
N SER A 219 -16.57 19.73 11.47
CA SER A 219 -17.68 20.55 11.94
C SER A 219 -17.20 21.71 12.81
N ASP A 220 -18.05 22.74 12.97
CA ASP A 220 -17.84 23.84 13.93
C ASP A 220 -17.84 23.31 15.36
N GLU A 221 -18.66 22.32 15.66
CA GLU A 221 -18.74 21.67 16.97
C GLU A 221 -17.43 21.00 17.36
N ASP A 222 -16.79 20.24 16.44
CA ASP A 222 -15.50 19.62 16.71
C ASP A 222 -14.43 20.69 17.04
N TRP A 223 -14.41 21.79 16.30
CA TRP A 223 -13.48 22.89 16.56
C TRP A 223 -13.78 23.60 17.89
N GLN A 224 -15.05 23.85 18.20
CA GLN A 224 -15.45 24.45 19.46
C GLN A 224 -15.04 23.60 20.67
N ASN A 225 -15.18 22.28 20.59
CA ASN A 225 -14.73 21.37 21.65
C ASN A 225 -13.24 21.50 21.93
N VAL A 226 -12.41 21.69 20.88
CA VAL A 226 -10.96 21.91 21.03
C VAL A 226 -10.64 23.28 21.61
N GLN A 227 -11.37 24.31 21.20
CA GLN A 227 -11.24 25.67 21.78
C GLN A 227 -11.61 25.67 23.27
N ASP A 228 -12.69 25.02 23.64
CA ASP A 228 -13.16 24.93 25.04
C ASP A 228 -12.13 24.17 25.91
N ALA A 229 -11.55 23.09 25.40
CA ALA A 229 -10.47 22.38 26.07
C ALA A 229 -9.22 23.28 26.25
N ALA A 230 -8.84 24.05 25.22
CA ALA A 230 -7.73 24.99 25.31
C ALA A 230 -8.00 26.14 26.27
N MET A 231 -9.19 26.72 26.26
CA MET A 231 -9.58 27.77 27.20
C MET A 231 -9.51 27.27 28.64
N LYS A 232 -10.04 26.09 28.92
CA LYS A 232 -9.98 25.44 30.23
C LYS A 232 -8.56 25.18 30.70
N MET A 233 -7.74 24.59 29.80
CA MET A 233 -6.38 24.15 30.14
C MET A 233 -5.43 25.34 30.35
N HIS A 234 -5.56 26.39 29.55
CA HIS A 234 -4.65 27.54 29.56
C HIS A 234 -5.24 28.77 30.28
N GLY A 235 -6.46 28.69 30.82
CA GLY A 235 -7.11 29.79 31.51
C GLY A 235 -7.41 31.00 30.60
N LEU A 236 -7.73 30.76 29.33
CA LEU A 236 -8.00 31.82 28.36
C LEU A 236 -9.40 32.39 28.55
N SER A 237 -9.54 33.70 28.38
CA SER A 237 -10.83 34.41 28.46
C SER A 237 -11.61 34.41 27.13
N GLU A 238 -10.91 34.14 26.01
CA GLU A 238 -11.48 34.13 24.67
C GLU A 238 -11.03 32.87 23.91
N ALA A 239 -11.89 32.40 23.02
CA ALA A 239 -11.61 31.22 22.19
C ALA A 239 -10.48 31.53 21.22
N PRO A 240 -9.39 30.74 21.18
CA PRO A 240 -8.27 30.99 20.29
C PRO A 240 -8.65 30.70 18.83
N GLU A 241 -8.21 31.54 17.89
CA GLU A 241 -8.40 31.30 16.46
C GLU A 241 -7.49 30.18 15.92
N SER A 242 -6.37 29.92 16.60
CA SER A 242 -5.44 28.84 16.29
C SER A 242 -4.81 28.26 17.56
N ILE A 243 -4.46 26.98 17.50
CA ILE A 243 -3.84 26.27 18.62
C ILE A 243 -2.59 25.57 18.09
N THR A 244 -1.43 25.95 18.63
CA THR A 244 -0.17 25.29 18.31
C THR A 244 -0.04 24.02 19.14
N ILE A 245 0.15 22.89 18.49
CA ILE A 245 0.41 21.60 19.13
C ILE A 245 1.94 21.38 19.11
N PRO A 246 2.55 21.09 20.26
CA PRO A 246 3.98 20.75 20.33
C PRO A 246 4.29 19.53 19.46
N SER A 247 5.48 19.52 18.85
CA SER A 247 5.97 18.37 18.06
C SER A 247 5.80 17.06 18.81
N ARG A 248 5.49 15.99 18.08
CA ARG A 248 5.47 14.64 18.63
C ARG A 248 6.87 14.08 18.83
N TYR A 249 7.81 14.52 18.00
CA TYR A 249 9.21 14.08 18.01
C TYR A 249 10.09 15.25 18.46
N ASP A 250 10.88 15.01 19.53
CA ASP A 250 11.80 15.97 20.12
C ASP A 250 13.23 15.43 20.05
N PHE A 251 14.08 16.09 19.29
CA PHE A 251 15.47 15.69 19.06
C PHE A 251 16.34 16.88 18.65
N GLU A 252 17.61 16.83 19.03
CA GLU A 252 18.66 17.72 18.56
C GLU A 252 19.04 17.41 17.10
N GLU A 253 20.15 17.92 16.60
CA GLU A 253 20.63 17.60 15.26
C GLU A 253 20.95 16.10 15.10
N ILE A 254 20.27 15.45 14.17
CA ILE A 254 20.47 14.04 13.83
C ILE A 254 20.61 13.82 12.33
N LYS A 255 21.27 12.75 11.96
CA LYS A 255 21.16 12.11 10.64
C LYS A 255 21.22 10.61 10.81
N THR A 256 20.70 9.85 9.86
CA THR A 256 20.78 8.39 9.85
C THR A 256 22.03 7.87 9.16
N ILE A 257 22.43 6.66 9.49
CA ILE A 257 23.49 5.89 8.84
C ILE A 257 22.99 4.45 8.60
N PRO A 258 23.49 3.73 7.58
CA PRO A 258 24.44 4.17 6.54
C PRO A 258 23.81 5.16 5.54
N GLN A 259 24.66 5.96 4.87
CA GLN A 259 24.23 6.88 3.81
C GLN A 259 24.76 6.46 2.42
N GLU A 260 25.75 5.58 2.38
CA GLU A 260 26.33 5.06 1.15
C GLU A 260 25.52 3.84 0.68
N TRP A 261 24.38 4.11 0.04
CA TRP A 261 23.53 3.10 -0.59
C TRP A 261 22.99 3.60 -1.93
N ARG A 262 22.60 2.68 -2.79
CA ARG A 262 22.16 2.94 -4.15
C ARG A 262 20.72 3.43 -4.14
N ARG A 263 20.53 4.74 -4.37
CA ARG A 263 19.23 5.43 -4.31
C ARG A 263 18.23 4.91 -5.34
N GLU A 264 18.71 4.49 -6.50
CA GLU A 264 17.90 3.90 -7.56
C GLU A 264 17.24 2.56 -7.19
N LEU A 265 17.68 1.93 -6.12
CA LEU A 265 17.07 0.72 -5.57
C LEU A 265 15.90 0.99 -4.62
N LEU A 266 15.61 2.26 -4.30
CA LEU A 266 14.46 2.65 -3.47
C LEU A 266 13.35 3.23 -4.32
N ASN A 267 12.14 2.76 -4.09
CA ASN A 267 10.91 3.42 -4.51
C ASN A 267 10.01 3.69 -3.30
N LEU A 268 9.42 4.87 -3.23
CA LEU A 268 8.57 5.31 -2.12
C LEU A 268 7.12 5.43 -2.59
N VAL A 269 6.18 4.89 -1.80
CA VAL A 269 4.75 4.91 -2.15
C VAL A 269 3.93 5.29 -0.92
N LEU A 270 3.17 6.38 -0.98
CA LEU A 270 2.33 6.85 0.11
C LEU A 270 0.99 6.10 0.17
N GLY A 271 0.67 5.52 1.32
CA GLY A 271 -0.62 4.90 1.60
C GLY A 271 -1.58 5.88 2.30
N SER A 272 -1.91 6.99 1.68
CA SER A 272 -2.84 7.98 2.22
C SER A 272 -3.73 8.58 1.13
N HIS A 273 -5.00 8.79 1.46
CA HIS A 273 -5.97 9.50 0.61
C HIS A 273 -6.01 11.02 0.85
N ASP A 274 -5.18 11.53 1.78
CA ASP A 274 -5.08 12.97 2.04
C ASP A 274 -4.38 13.65 0.87
N VAL A 275 -5.15 14.47 0.15
CA VAL A 275 -4.70 15.22 -1.05
C VAL A 275 -3.52 16.13 -0.74
N ASN A 276 -3.58 16.84 0.39
CA ASN A 276 -2.54 17.77 0.78
C ASN A 276 -1.25 17.04 1.12
N LEU A 277 -1.35 15.91 1.82
CA LEU A 277 -0.20 15.09 2.17
C LEU A 277 0.46 14.48 0.93
N GLN A 278 -0.32 14.04 -0.07
CA GLN A 278 0.23 13.53 -1.34
C GLN A 278 1.10 14.57 -2.05
N ILE A 279 0.69 15.84 -2.02
CA ILE A 279 1.47 16.95 -2.56
C ILE A 279 2.69 17.26 -1.66
N GLU A 280 2.48 17.28 -0.36
CA GLU A 280 3.50 17.71 0.60
C GLU A 280 4.71 16.78 0.66
N VAL A 281 4.49 15.47 0.66
CA VAL A 281 5.60 14.50 0.64
C VAL A 281 6.46 14.60 -0.61
N ASN A 282 5.87 15.02 -1.72
CA ASN A 282 6.58 15.26 -2.97
C ASN A 282 7.41 16.58 -3.00
N LYS A 283 7.40 17.36 -1.92
CA LYS A 283 8.39 18.45 -1.73
C LYS A 283 9.77 17.91 -1.33
N TRP A 284 9.82 16.71 -0.76
CA TRP A 284 11.04 16.15 -0.17
C TRP A 284 11.67 15.07 -1.02
N ALA A 285 10.86 14.21 -1.65
CA ALA A 285 11.33 13.07 -2.43
C ALA A 285 10.28 12.67 -3.48
N PRO A 286 10.62 11.92 -4.53
CA PRO A 286 9.65 11.33 -5.43
C PRO A 286 8.88 10.24 -4.70
N VAL A 287 7.61 10.51 -4.38
CA VAL A 287 6.73 9.60 -3.65
C VAL A 287 5.50 9.31 -4.51
N GLN A 288 5.34 8.04 -4.87
CA GLN A 288 4.19 7.49 -5.57
C GLN A 288 2.99 7.38 -4.62
N VAL A 289 1.82 6.98 -5.12
CA VAL A 289 0.58 6.90 -4.34
C VAL A 289 -0.09 5.56 -4.55
N PHE A 290 -0.48 4.88 -3.47
CA PHE A 290 -1.32 3.69 -3.55
C PHE A 290 -2.79 4.02 -3.81
N ASN A 291 -3.42 3.15 -4.57
CA ASN A 291 -4.86 2.97 -4.56
C ASN A 291 -5.20 1.57 -4.01
N LEU A 292 -5.35 1.48 -2.70
CA LEU A 292 -5.53 0.21 -1.97
C LEU A 292 -7.00 -0.21 -1.83
N SER A 293 -7.95 0.54 -2.37
CA SER A 293 -9.36 0.25 -2.13
C SER A 293 -10.27 0.91 -3.15
N ILE A 294 -11.52 0.69 -2.93
CA ILE A 294 -12.73 1.15 -3.57
C ILE A 294 -12.72 2.68 -3.75
N THR A 295 -12.04 3.13 -4.78
CA THR A 295 -12.00 4.56 -5.13
C THR A 295 -12.78 4.75 -6.42
N PRO A 296 -13.76 5.67 -6.44
CA PRO A 296 -14.49 5.98 -7.66
C PRO A 296 -13.55 6.37 -8.81
N PRO A 297 -13.84 5.97 -10.06
CA PRO A 297 -12.96 6.24 -11.22
C PRO A 297 -12.58 7.71 -11.36
N HIS A 298 -13.50 8.65 -11.13
CA HIS A 298 -13.19 10.08 -11.23
C HIS A 298 -12.15 10.56 -10.20
N ILE A 299 -12.12 9.96 -9.00
CA ILE A 299 -11.09 10.27 -8.00
C ILE A 299 -9.72 9.71 -8.40
N ILE A 300 -9.71 8.55 -9.09
CA ILE A 300 -8.50 7.99 -9.67
C ILE A 300 -7.90 8.99 -10.68
N GLU A 301 -8.71 9.47 -11.64
CA GLU A 301 -8.24 10.42 -12.64
C GLU A 301 -7.78 11.75 -12.01
N GLN A 302 -8.54 12.31 -11.07
CA GLN A 302 -8.12 13.49 -10.31
C GLN A 302 -6.79 13.28 -9.56
N THR A 303 -6.52 12.06 -9.11
CA THR A 303 -5.23 11.75 -8.46
C THR A 303 -4.10 11.74 -9.47
N HIS A 304 -4.29 11.17 -10.67
CA HIS A 304 -3.29 11.20 -11.72
C HIS A 304 -3.00 12.65 -12.19
N GLU A 305 -4.03 13.45 -12.43
CA GLU A 305 -3.89 14.88 -12.79
C GLU A 305 -3.08 15.65 -11.74
N ARG A 306 -3.46 15.53 -10.46
CA ARG A 306 -2.77 16.17 -9.35
C ARG A 306 -1.32 15.73 -9.23
N MET A 307 -1.04 14.43 -9.35
CA MET A 307 0.32 13.92 -9.22
C MET A 307 1.18 14.28 -10.44
N ALA A 308 0.62 14.39 -11.62
CA ALA A 308 1.34 14.88 -12.80
C ALA A 308 1.86 16.31 -12.62
N GLU A 309 1.15 17.14 -11.85
CA GLU A 309 1.54 18.53 -11.55
C GLU A 309 2.51 18.64 -10.37
N ASN A 310 2.46 17.71 -9.41
CA ASN A 310 3.12 17.85 -8.11
C ASN A 310 4.17 16.78 -7.81
N TYR A 311 4.38 15.81 -8.70
CA TYR A 311 5.39 14.77 -8.49
C TYR A 311 6.79 15.38 -8.47
N HIS A 312 7.64 14.91 -7.54
CA HIS A 312 8.97 15.47 -7.37
C HIS A 312 9.84 15.26 -8.61
N SER A 313 10.45 16.34 -9.11
CA SER A 313 11.15 16.38 -10.40
C SER A 313 12.30 15.37 -10.54
N SER A 314 12.95 14.98 -9.44
CA SER A 314 14.00 13.96 -9.47
C SER A 314 13.48 12.56 -9.80
N GLY A 315 12.18 12.31 -9.67
CA GLY A 315 11.53 11.07 -10.05
C GLY A 315 11.13 10.98 -11.54
N GLY A 316 11.36 12.03 -12.31
CA GLY A 316 10.93 12.15 -13.69
C GLY A 316 9.47 12.60 -13.83
N ALA A 317 8.86 12.30 -14.97
CA ALA A 317 7.46 12.59 -15.20
C ALA A 317 6.58 11.54 -14.52
N TRP A 318 5.43 11.97 -13.99
CA TRP A 318 4.43 11.04 -13.47
C TRP A 318 3.83 10.19 -14.58
N THR A 319 3.71 8.89 -14.32
CA THR A 319 3.05 7.91 -15.20
C THR A 319 1.99 7.13 -14.42
N ARG A 320 1.01 6.55 -15.12
CA ARG A 320 -0.11 5.87 -14.45
C ARG A 320 0.31 4.65 -13.63
N ASP A 321 1.34 3.94 -14.05
CA ASP A 321 1.91 2.80 -13.33
C ASP A 321 2.57 3.16 -11.99
N MET A 322 2.75 4.45 -11.71
CA MET A 322 3.19 4.96 -10.40
C MET A 322 2.07 4.95 -9.34
N MET A 323 0.86 4.51 -9.70
CA MET A 323 -0.24 4.32 -8.75
C MET A 323 -0.69 2.85 -8.74
N PRO A 324 -0.01 1.97 -7.99
CA PRO A 324 -0.43 0.58 -7.86
C PRO A 324 -1.85 0.46 -7.31
N ARG A 325 -2.72 -0.35 -7.97
CA ARG A 325 -4.13 -0.52 -7.64
C ARG A 325 -4.43 -1.96 -7.26
N THR A 326 -5.00 -2.18 -6.09
CA THR A 326 -5.35 -3.52 -5.62
C THR A 326 -6.62 -4.03 -6.27
N ILE A 327 -6.58 -5.26 -6.77
CA ILE A 327 -7.75 -6.01 -7.23
C ILE A 327 -7.73 -7.43 -6.65
N MET A 328 -8.89 -7.95 -6.26
CA MET A 328 -9.05 -9.36 -5.90
C MET A 328 -9.31 -10.16 -7.19
N VAL A 329 -8.64 -11.30 -7.34
CA VAL A 329 -8.72 -12.11 -8.57
C VAL A 329 -9.25 -13.49 -8.25
N PHE A 330 -10.39 -13.83 -8.86
CA PHE A 330 -11.01 -15.16 -8.81
C PHE A 330 -11.16 -15.67 -10.23
N VAL A 331 -10.16 -16.41 -10.72
CA VAL A 331 -10.14 -16.94 -12.07
C VAL A 331 -10.19 -18.47 -12.04
N ASN A 332 -10.99 -19.08 -12.90
CA ASN A 332 -11.03 -20.52 -13.08
C ASN A 332 -10.76 -20.88 -14.54
N ASP A 333 -9.76 -21.74 -14.75
CA ASP A 333 -9.37 -22.29 -16.05
C ASP A 333 -9.29 -23.81 -16.05
N GLU A 334 -9.95 -24.48 -15.06
CA GLU A 334 -9.85 -25.91 -14.80
C GLU A 334 -10.21 -26.73 -16.03
N ASP A 335 -9.33 -27.73 -16.34
CA ASP A 335 -9.53 -28.63 -17.46
C ASP A 335 -10.77 -29.52 -17.27
N GLY A 336 -11.47 -29.78 -18.37
CA GLY A 336 -12.67 -30.65 -18.36
C GLY A 336 -13.98 -29.95 -17.98
N LEU A 337 -13.91 -28.68 -17.52
CA LEU A 337 -15.09 -27.84 -17.31
C LEU A 337 -15.40 -27.00 -18.56
N THR A 338 -16.68 -26.76 -18.80
CA THR A 338 -17.13 -25.74 -19.76
C THR A 338 -16.87 -24.34 -19.22
N ASP A 339 -16.90 -23.32 -20.09
CA ASP A 339 -16.71 -21.93 -19.69
C ASP A 339 -17.77 -21.45 -18.70
N ASP A 340 -19.03 -21.92 -18.85
CA ASP A 340 -20.11 -21.63 -17.90
C ASP A 340 -19.85 -22.26 -16.52
N GLU A 341 -19.34 -23.50 -16.47
CA GLU A 341 -19.00 -24.17 -15.22
C GLU A 341 -17.79 -23.48 -14.54
N ARG A 342 -16.77 -23.09 -15.29
CA ARG A 342 -15.63 -22.30 -14.79
C ARG A 342 -16.09 -20.98 -14.19
N SER A 343 -16.95 -20.27 -14.90
CA SER A 343 -17.53 -19.00 -14.44
C SER A 343 -18.35 -19.19 -13.17
N ALA A 344 -19.19 -20.22 -13.10
CA ALA A 344 -20.01 -20.52 -11.93
C ALA A 344 -19.14 -20.84 -10.69
N THR A 345 -18.09 -21.66 -10.87
CA THR A 345 -17.16 -22.03 -9.80
C THR A 345 -16.40 -20.80 -9.27
N ALA A 346 -15.86 -19.95 -10.16
CA ALA A 346 -15.18 -18.72 -9.75
C ALA A 346 -16.10 -17.76 -8.98
N LYS A 347 -17.36 -17.63 -9.41
CA LYS A 347 -18.37 -16.80 -8.71
C LYS A 347 -18.73 -17.35 -7.33
N GLU A 348 -18.75 -18.68 -7.18
CA GLU A 348 -19.00 -19.32 -5.88
C GLU A 348 -17.81 -19.12 -4.92
N GLU A 349 -16.58 -19.32 -5.39
CA GLU A 349 -15.35 -19.03 -4.62
C GLU A 349 -15.30 -17.57 -4.16
N ALA A 350 -15.54 -16.63 -5.05
CA ALA A 350 -15.56 -15.20 -4.75
C ALA A 350 -16.63 -14.86 -3.70
N ARG A 351 -17.86 -15.38 -3.88
CA ARG A 351 -18.95 -15.14 -2.95
C ARG A 351 -18.62 -15.70 -1.56
N ALA A 352 -18.05 -16.90 -1.47
CA ALA A 352 -17.65 -17.48 -0.21
C ALA A 352 -16.57 -16.65 0.50
N ALA A 353 -15.50 -16.27 -0.22
CA ALA A 353 -14.41 -15.45 0.32
C ALA A 353 -14.89 -14.05 0.76
N LEU A 354 -15.69 -13.38 -0.06
CA LEU A 354 -16.23 -12.06 0.25
C LEU A 354 -17.24 -12.09 1.41
N THR A 355 -18.05 -13.16 1.53
CA THR A 355 -18.96 -13.36 2.67
C THR A 355 -18.15 -13.55 3.96
N THR A 356 -17.08 -14.35 3.89
CA THR A 356 -16.18 -14.59 5.02
C THR A 356 -15.49 -13.28 5.43
N TYR A 357 -15.00 -12.49 4.49
CA TYR A 357 -14.42 -11.17 4.72
C TYR A 357 -15.43 -10.18 5.32
N TRP A 358 -16.65 -10.12 4.80
CA TRP A 358 -17.72 -9.30 5.32
C TRP A 358 -18.01 -9.63 6.79
N HIS A 359 -18.15 -10.91 7.10
CA HIS A 359 -18.39 -11.36 8.46
C HIS A 359 -17.25 -10.97 9.40
N ALA A 360 -16.01 -11.05 8.94
CA ALA A 360 -14.83 -10.66 9.69
C ALA A 360 -14.80 -9.21 10.11
N LEU A 361 -15.24 -8.35 9.23
CA LEU A 361 -15.15 -6.92 9.39
C LEU A 361 -16.39 -6.29 10.04
N GLU A 362 -17.43 -7.08 10.26
CA GLU A 362 -18.65 -6.60 10.91
C GLU A 362 -18.34 -5.97 12.27
N GLY A 363 -18.66 -4.71 12.40
CA GLY A 363 -18.37 -3.89 13.58
C GLY A 363 -17.02 -3.17 13.57
N THR A 364 -16.14 -3.40 12.60
CA THR A 364 -14.87 -2.68 12.48
C THR A 364 -14.75 -1.78 11.24
N ILE A 365 -15.56 -2.01 10.20
CA ILE A 365 -15.59 -1.26 8.95
C ILE A 365 -17.03 -0.91 8.60
N ASP A 366 -17.22 0.28 8.01
CA ASP A 366 -18.49 0.72 7.44
C ASP A 366 -19.03 -0.33 6.44
N PRO A 367 -20.22 -0.91 6.69
CA PRO A 367 -20.80 -1.94 5.83
C PRO A 367 -20.90 -1.53 4.35
N THR A 368 -21.16 -0.26 4.08
CA THR A 368 -21.26 0.24 2.69
C THR A 368 -19.93 0.17 1.94
N LYS A 369 -18.81 0.29 2.65
CA LYS A 369 -17.48 0.13 2.07
C LYS A 369 -17.19 -1.33 1.76
N VAL A 370 -17.66 -2.24 2.59
CA VAL A 370 -17.46 -3.67 2.39
C VAL A 370 -18.31 -4.18 1.22
N GLU A 371 -19.56 -3.73 1.09
CA GLU A 371 -20.41 -4.04 -0.06
C GLU A 371 -19.75 -3.64 -1.38
N ARG A 372 -19.11 -2.46 -1.41
CA ARG A 372 -18.34 -2.02 -2.58
C ARG A 372 -17.05 -2.82 -2.81
N ALA A 373 -16.61 -3.66 -1.87
CA ALA A 373 -15.41 -4.48 -2.08
C ALA A 373 -15.60 -5.50 -3.21
N THR A 374 -16.83 -5.92 -3.48
CA THR A 374 -17.16 -6.74 -4.65
C THR A 374 -16.79 -6.05 -5.97
N ASP A 375 -16.89 -4.72 -6.02
CA ASP A 375 -16.54 -3.92 -7.20
C ASP A 375 -15.03 -3.94 -7.49
N ASN A 376 -14.21 -4.31 -6.52
CA ASN A 376 -12.74 -4.43 -6.67
C ASN A 376 -12.29 -5.86 -7.00
N ALA A 377 -13.20 -6.79 -7.18
CA ALA A 377 -12.90 -8.13 -7.64
C ALA A 377 -13.10 -8.28 -9.15
N VAL A 378 -12.29 -9.13 -9.76
CA VAL A 378 -12.49 -9.65 -11.11
C VAL A 378 -12.74 -11.15 -11.00
N ILE A 379 -13.85 -11.61 -11.58
CA ILE A 379 -14.42 -12.93 -11.24
C ILE A 379 -14.92 -13.61 -12.52
N GLY A 380 -14.49 -14.85 -12.76
CA GLY A 380 -15.02 -15.62 -13.86
C GLY A 380 -14.03 -16.60 -14.50
N ASN A 381 -14.32 -17.03 -15.71
CA ASN A 381 -13.36 -17.70 -16.57
C ASN A 381 -12.32 -16.71 -17.11
N VAL A 382 -11.33 -17.20 -17.83
CA VAL A 382 -10.23 -16.38 -18.38
C VAL A 382 -10.72 -15.20 -19.23
N HIS A 383 -11.71 -15.44 -20.08
CA HIS A 383 -12.24 -14.40 -20.95
C HIS A 383 -13.00 -13.32 -20.16
N GLU A 384 -13.89 -13.72 -19.25
CA GLU A 384 -14.63 -12.77 -18.41
C GLU A 384 -13.72 -11.90 -17.57
N VAL A 385 -12.66 -12.47 -16.97
CA VAL A 385 -11.68 -11.70 -16.18
C VAL A 385 -10.90 -10.72 -17.05
N ALA A 386 -10.47 -11.12 -18.25
CA ALA A 386 -9.76 -10.23 -19.16
C ALA A 386 -10.65 -9.04 -19.60
N GLU A 387 -11.91 -9.29 -19.94
CA GLU A 387 -12.85 -8.23 -20.35
C GLU A 387 -13.17 -7.27 -19.19
N GLN A 388 -13.41 -7.79 -17.96
CA GLN A 388 -13.61 -6.94 -16.77
C GLN A 388 -12.42 -6.01 -16.51
N ILE A 389 -11.18 -6.47 -16.73
CA ILE A 389 -10.00 -5.64 -16.58
C ILE A 389 -9.94 -4.57 -17.66
N LYS A 390 -10.14 -4.93 -18.91
CA LYS A 390 -10.14 -3.97 -20.04
C LYS A 390 -11.22 -2.87 -19.90
N GLU A 391 -12.39 -3.23 -19.38
CA GLU A 391 -13.50 -2.27 -19.19
C GLU A 391 -13.26 -1.31 -18.02
N ARG A 392 -12.57 -1.77 -16.96
CA ARG A 392 -12.50 -1.06 -15.68
C ARG A 392 -11.20 -0.30 -15.45
N PHE A 393 -10.14 -0.65 -16.17
CA PHE A 393 -8.79 -0.11 -15.93
C PHE A 393 -8.18 0.46 -17.20
N HIS A 394 -7.38 1.50 -17.05
CA HIS A 394 -6.62 2.06 -18.14
C HIS A 394 -5.44 1.12 -18.52
N PRO A 395 -5.08 0.98 -19.82
CA PRO A 395 -3.98 0.08 -20.25
C PRO A 395 -2.61 0.35 -19.62
N GLU A 396 -2.39 1.57 -19.12
CA GLU A 396 -1.14 1.96 -18.44
C GLU A 396 -1.21 1.80 -16.91
N ASP A 397 -2.33 1.35 -16.35
CA ASP A 397 -2.44 1.14 -14.90
C ASP A 397 -1.55 -0.03 -14.47
N ARG A 398 -1.10 0.01 -13.21
CA ARG A 398 -0.42 -1.08 -12.54
C ARG A 398 -1.39 -1.75 -11.57
N LEU A 399 -1.61 -3.05 -11.71
CA LEU A 399 -2.55 -3.79 -10.90
C LEU A 399 -1.82 -4.70 -9.91
N MET A 400 -2.13 -4.56 -8.62
CA MET A 400 -1.70 -5.48 -7.55
C MET A 400 -2.78 -6.56 -7.40
N CYS A 401 -2.51 -7.74 -7.93
CA CYS A 401 -3.44 -8.86 -7.94
C CYS A 401 -3.40 -9.62 -6.61
N TRP A 402 -4.54 -9.78 -5.97
CA TRP A 402 -4.68 -10.48 -4.70
C TRP A 402 -5.38 -11.82 -4.92
N PHE A 403 -4.65 -12.93 -4.80
CA PHE A 403 -5.13 -14.29 -5.07
C PHE A 403 -5.40 -15.09 -3.80
N ASP A 404 -4.67 -14.85 -2.69
CA ASP A 404 -4.78 -15.59 -1.43
C ASP A 404 -5.89 -15.04 -0.51
N PHE A 405 -6.87 -14.32 -1.07
CA PHE A 405 -7.94 -13.69 -0.32
C PHE A 405 -8.87 -14.73 0.31
N PHE A 406 -8.72 -14.97 1.63
CA PHE A 406 -9.41 -16.00 2.40
C PHE A 406 -9.31 -17.41 1.79
N ASN A 407 -8.19 -17.70 1.16
CA ASN A 407 -7.87 -18.98 0.56
C ASN A 407 -6.47 -19.43 0.98
N HIS A 408 -6.37 -20.51 1.74
CA HIS A 408 -5.12 -21.10 2.20
C HIS A 408 -4.71 -22.37 1.42
N ASP A 409 -5.47 -22.80 0.42
CA ASP A 409 -5.04 -23.81 -0.54
C ASP A 409 -3.97 -23.21 -1.48
N SER A 410 -2.69 -23.34 -1.08
CA SER A 410 -1.57 -22.79 -1.83
C SER A 410 -1.48 -23.31 -3.27
N GLN A 411 -1.91 -24.56 -3.53
CA GLN A 411 -1.92 -25.10 -4.90
C GLN A 411 -3.00 -24.42 -5.75
N ARG A 412 -4.17 -24.18 -5.17
CA ARG A 412 -5.25 -23.47 -5.86
C ARG A 412 -4.85 -22.01 -6.14
N VAL A 413 -4.25 -21.33 -5.17
CA VAL A 413 -3.72 -19.97 -5.35
C VAL A 413 -2.70 -19.91 -6.47
N GLN A 414 -1.72 -20.83 -6.50
CA GLN A 414 -0.70 -20.89 -7.56
C GLN A 414 -1.30 -21.20 -8.94
N ARG A 415 -2.32 -22.07 -9.05
CA ARG A 415 -3.04 -22.29 -10.31
C ARG A 415 -3.73 -21.03 -10.81
N ASN A 416 -4.37 -20.27 -9.91
CA ASN A 416 -5.01 -18.98 -10.26
C ASN A 416 -3.98 -17.95 -10.76
N MET A 417 -2.83 -17.87 -10.10
CA MET A 417 -1.71 -17.01 -10.55
C MET A 417 -1.22 -17.42 -11.93
N GLU A 418 -1.07 -18.72 -12.18
CA GLU A 418 -0.64 -19.26 -13.47
C GLU A 418 -1.67 -18.98 -14.57
N ALA A 419 -2.95 -19.28 -14.34
CA ALA A 419 -4.04 -18.97 -15.27
C ALA A 419 -4.08 -17.49 -15.61
N PHE A 420 -3.91 -16.62 -14.62
CA PHE A 420 -3.88 -15.17 -14.82
C PHE A 420 -2.71 -14.75 -15.72
N MET A 421 -1.47 -15.11 -15.36
CA MET A 421 -0.29 -14.63 -16.08
C MET A 421 -0.09 -15.29 -17.45
N THR A 422 -0.54 -16.55 -17.63
CA THR A 422 -0.35 -17.27 -18.90
C THR A 422 -1.50 -17.10 -19.88
N LYS A 423 -2.70 -16.73 -19.41
CA LYS A 423 -3.90 -16.65 -20.26
C LYS A 423 -4.58 -15.27 -20.19
N VAL A 424 -4.82 -14.72 -19.00
CA VAL A 424 -5.52 -13.43 -18.84
C VAL A 424 -4.61 -12.25 -19.24
N ALA A 425 -3.40 -12.18 -18.73
CA ALA A 425 -2.47 -11.08 -19.00
C ALA A 425 -2.11 -10.95 -20.50
N PRO A 426 -1.83 -12.04 -21.25
CA PRO A 426 -1.66 -11.96 -22.69
C PRO A 426 -2.91 -11.48 -23.43
N ALA A 427 -4.11 -11.93 -23.02
CA ALA A 427 -5.37 -11.49 -23.63
C ALA A 427 -5.61 -9.98 -23.43
N ILE A 428 -5.13 -9.39 -22.33
CA ILE A 428 -5.21 -7.95 -22.06
C ILE A 428 -4.17 -7.18 -22.89
N ASN A 429 -2.93 -7.65 -22.92
CA ASN A 429 -1.80 -6.95 -23.53
C ASN A 429 -1.64 -7.22 -25.05
N GLY A 430 -2.64 -7.80 -25.69
CA GLY A 430 -2.65 -8.00 -27.13
C GLY A 430 -1.70 -9.09 -27.63
N GLY A 431 -1.37 -10.05 -26.79
CA GLY A 431 -0.68 -11.28 -27.20
C GLY A 431 -1.61 -12.03 -28.17
N SER A 432 -1.24 -12.07 -29.45
CA SER A 432 -1.87 -12.94 -30.43
C SER A 432 -1.71 -14.41 -30.02
N GLU A 433 -2.81 -15.16 -30.10
CA GLU A 433 -2.82 -16.61 -30.06
C GLU A 433 -1.79 -17.26 -30.98
#